data_df7efbc095563f36328143560664b594
#
_entry.id   df7efbc095563f36328143560664b594
#
_cell.length_a   1.000
_cell.length_b   1.000
_cell.length_c   1.000
_cell.angle_alpha   90.00
_cell.angle_beta   90.00
_cell.angle_gamma   90.00
#
_symmetry.space_group_name_H-M   'P 1'
#
loop_
_entity.id
_entity.type
_entity.pdbx_description
1 polymer ?
#
loop_
_entity_poly.entity_id
_entity_poly.type
_entity_poly.pdbx_seq_one_letter_code
_entity_poly.pdbx_strand_id
1 'polypeptide(L)'
;MAAVSKTGDPLPWYTYPCIDFLKYRCYEGRTVLEFGAGQSTLWWAQRAKRVVAFEGNGVWLSKLKARAPSNVELHLVPVDSPSASVDAVNRVLSLRSEPSFDVIVIDGLWRCELIDIAASVVTDTGIIICDNAEGYGFYEGFGRRDFHRVDFFGNAPGVVLPHCTSIFFRPGSFAFDSQYPIPVVARES
;
A
#
# COMPACT_ATOMS: atom_id res chain seq x y z
N MET A 1 18.71 1.01 1.83
CA MET A 1 18.83 1.92 0.65
C MET A 1 17.48 2.58 0.48
N ALA A 2 17.40 3.88 0.17
CA ALA A 2 16.11 4.55 -0.02
C ALA A 2 15.83 4.61 -1.53
N ALA A 3 14.66 4.15 -1.97
CA ALA A 3 14.22 4.31 -3.35
C ALA A 3 13.71 5.74 -3.55
N VAL A 4 14.31 6.45 -4.49
CA VAL A 4 13.94 7.83 -4.84
C VAL A 4 13.92 8.01 -6.35
N SER A 5 13.10 8.94 -6.83
CA SER A 5 13.06 9.38 -8.21
C SER A 5 14.34 10.11 -8.61
N LYS A 6 14.49 10.45 -9.89
CA LYS A 6 15.57 11.33 -10.36
C LYS A 6 15.56 12.72 -9.71
N THR A 7 14.40 13.16 -9.23
CA THR A 7 14.20 14.44 -8.53
C THR A 7 14.35 14.33 -7.01
N GLY A 8 14.63 13.12 -6.49
CA GLY A 8 14.81 12.89 -5.05
C GLY A 8 13.52 12.58 -4.29
N ASP A 9 12.38 12.48 -4.97
CA ASP A 9 11.11 12.15 -4.35
C ASP A 9 11.07 10.67 -3.91
N PRO A 10 10.40 10.33 -2.79
CA PRO A 10 10.25 8.96 -2.36
C PRO A 10 9.52 8.13 -3.41
N LEU A 11 9.99 6.89 -3.63
CA LEU A 11 9.32 5.91 -4.48
C LEU A 11 8.98 4.66 -3.65
N PRO A 12 7.78 4.08 -3.80
CA PRO A 12 7.48 2.76 -3.26
C PRO A 12 8.32 1.70 -3.97
N TRP A 13 8.47 0.54 -3.36
CA TRP A 13 9.14 -0.60 -3.99
C TRP A 13 8.21 -1.45 -4.85
N TYR A 14 7.02 -0.98 -5.12
CA TYR A 14 6.13 -1.60 -6.11
C TYR A 14 6.79 -1.64 -7.49
N THR A 15 6.30 -2.54 -8.34
CA THR A 15 6.79 -2.59 -9.72
C THR A 15 6.54 -1.26 -10.45
N TYR A 16 7.45 -0.87 -11.34
CA TYR A 16 7.30 0.38 -12.10
C TYR A 16 5.96 0.48 -12.85
N PRO A 17 5.44 -0.59 -13.49
CA PRO A 17 4.10 -0.52 -14.08
C PRO A 17 2.99 -0.21 -13.08
N CYS A 18 3.07 -0.72 -11.84
CA CYS A 18 2.13 -0.39 -10.78
C CYS A 18 2.26 1.08 -10.33
N ILE A 19 3.49 1.57 -10.13
CA ILE A 19 3.75 2.97 -9.79
C ILE A 19 3.19 3.88 -10.90
N ASP A 20 3.42 3.54 -12.16
CA ASP A 20 2.92 4.30 -13.30
C ASP A 20 1.39 4.34 -13.35
N PHE A 21 0.73 3.23 -13.05
CA PHE A 21 -0.72 3.21 -12.89
C PHE A 21 -1.19 4.11 -11.75
N LEU A 22 -0.61 3.96 -10.56
CA LEU A 22 -1.05 4.66 -9.35
C LEU A 22 -0.83 6.18 -9.41
N LYS A 23 0.26 6.66 -10.00
CA LYS A 23 0.61 8.09 -10.00
C LYS A 23 -0.41 8.99 -10.73
N TYR A 24 -1.24 8.40 -11.61
CA TYR A 24 -2.28 9.12 -12.36
C TYR A 24 -3.66 9.06 -11.69
N ARG A 25 -3.78 8.52 -10.48
CA ARG A 25 -5.05 8.45 -9.73
C ARG A 25 -5.17 9.60 -8.75
N CYS A 26 -6.40 10.01 -8.43
CA CYS A 26 -6.67 11.05 -7.45
C CYS A 26 -6.86 10.43 -6.06
N TYR A 27 -6.06 10.88 -5.12
CA TYR A 27 -6.11 10.42 -3.71
C TYR A 27 -6.50 11.55 -2.76
N GLU A 28 -6.90 12.71 -3.27
CA GLU A 28 -7.37 13.82 -2.46
C GLU A 28 -8.57 13.38 -1.60
N GLY A 29 -8.53 13.70 -0.32
CA GLY A 29 -9.55 13.28 0.64
C GLY A 29 -9.48 11.82 1.10
N ARG A 30 -8.65 10.97 0.49
CA ARG A 30 -8.59 9.53 0.77
C ARG A 30 -7.65 9.18 1.90
N THR A 31 -7.92 8.03 2.52
CA THR A 31 -7.16 7.46 3.63
C THR A 31 -6.42 6.19 3.19
N VAL A 32 -5.20 6.05 3.67
CA VAL A 32 -4.31 4.91 3.36
C VAL A 32 -3.96 4.16 4.63
N LEU A 33 -4.06 2.84 4.58
CA LEU A 33 -3.53 1.91 5.58
C LEU A 33 -2.37 1.15 4.96
N GLU A 34 -1.23 1.12 5.64
CA GLU A 34 -0.04 0.45 5.13
C GLU A 34 0.56 -0.51 6.16
N PHE A 35 0.82 -1.73 5.73
CA PHE A 35 1.55 -2.74 6.47
C PHE A 35 2.95 -2.91 5.86
N GLY A 36 3.97 -2.45 6.58
CA GLY A 36 5.35 -2.31 6.13
C GLY A 36 5.66 -0.87 5.73
N ALA A 37 5.97 -0.03 6.75
CA ALA A 37 6.20 1.38 6.52
C ALA A 37 7.57 1.67 5.87
N GLY A 38 7.60 2.59 4.89
CA GLY A 38 8.83 2.90 4.19
C GLY A 38 8.80 4.16 3.34
N GLN A 39 9.48 4.12 2.22
CA GLN A 39 9.41 5.20 1.22
C GLN A 39 8.01 5.30 0.60
N SER A 40 7.29 4.20 0.52
CA SER A 40 5.88 4.15 0.15
C SER A 40 5.00 5.00 1.06
N THR A 41 5.23 4.95 2.38
CA THR A 41 4.51 5.81 3.35
C THR A 41 4.66 7.28 3.03
N LEU A 42 5.88 7.73 2.70
CA LEU A 42 6.16 9.12 2.33
C LEU A 42 5.55 9.48 0.96
N TRP A 43 5.57 8.53 0.03
CA TRP A 43 4.94 8.69 -1.28
C TRP A 43 3.41 8.85 -1.16
N TRP A 44 2.77 8.04 -0.32
CA TRP A 44 1.35 8.16 -0.01
C TRP A 44 1.00 9.45 0.74
N ALA A 45 1.85 9.86 1.68
CA ALA A 45 1.64 11.08 2.46
C ALA A 45 1.61 12.35 1.61
N GLN A 46 2.30 12.37 0.48
CA GLN A 46 2.26 13.48 -0.49
C GLN A 46 0.95 13.54 -1.30
N ARG A 47 0.12 12.49 -1.25
CA ARG A 47 -1.03 12.32 -2.16
C ARG A 47 -2.36 12.15 -1.43
N ALA A 48 -2.33 11.52 -0.28
CA ALA A 48 -3.52 11.18 0.49
C ALA A 48 -3.77 12.15 1.64
N LYS A 49 -5.01 12.22 2.09
CA LYS A 49 -5.41 13.01 3.26
C LYS A 49 -4.71 12.50 4.53
N ARG A 50 -4.60 11.19 4.69
CA ARG A 50 -4.03 10.54 5.89
C ARG A 50 -3.43 9.19 5.55
N VAL A 51 -2.32 8.88 6.20
CA VAL A 51 -1.67 7.57 6.14
C VAL A 51 -1.54 7.01 7.55
N VAL A 52 -2.00 5.78 7.75
CA VAL A 52 -1.76 4.99 8.96
C VAL A 52 -0.86 3.84 8.57
N ALA A 53 0.31 3.72 9.18
CA ALA A 53 1.27 2.70 8.78
C ALA A 53 1.81 1.91 9.98
N PHE A 54 1.95 0.61 9.78
CA PHE A 54 2.47 -0.34 10.74
C PHE A 54 3.85 -0.83 10.32
N GLU A 55 4.79 -0.89 11.26
CA GLU A 55 6.18 -1.31 11.01
C GLU A 55 6.69 -2.17 12.17
N GLY A 56 7.39 -3.24 11.84
CA GLY A 56 7.96 -4.16 12.84
C GLY A 56 9.36 -3.79 13.30
N ASN A 57 10.11 -3.00 12.53
CA ASN A 57 11.48 -2.60 12.87
C ASN A 57 11.51 -1.22 13.56
N GLY A 58 11.73 -1.21 14.86
CA GLY A 58 11.72 0.02 15.67
C GLY A 58 12.80 1.04 15.27
N VAL A 59 13.97 0.58 14.81
CA VAL A 59 15.06 1.47 14.35
C VAL A 59 14.65 2.14 13.04
N TRP A 60 14.07 1.38 12.12
CA TRP A 60 13.56 1.92 10.86
C TRP A 60 12.40 2.89 11.10
N LEU A 61 11.45 2.51 11.95
CA LEU A 61 10.32 3.35 12.31
C LEU A 61 10.76 4.70 12.89
N SER A 62 11.79 4.71 13.76
CA SER A 62 12.35 5.95 14.34
C SER A 62 12.94 6.87 13.26
N LYS A 63 13.64 6.31 12.28
CA LYS A 63 14.17 7.07 11.13
C LYS A 63 13.05 7.64 10.24
N LEU A 64 11.99 6.87 10.05
CA LEU A 64 10.85 7.31 9.27
C LEU A 64 10.06 8.41 10.00
N LYS A 65 9.88 8.29 11.31
CA LYS A 65 9.24 9.30 12.17
C LYS A 65 9.88 10.69 12.05
N ALA A 66 11.20 10.73 11.95
CA ALA A 66 11.94 12.01 11.82
C ALA A 66 11.66 12.73 10.50
N ARG A 67 11.10 12.05 9.51
CA ARG A 67 10.83 12.55 8.14
C ARG A 67 9.36 12.59 7.79
N ALA A 68 8.53 11.92 8.55
CA ALA A 68 7.11 11.78 8.27
C ALA A 68 6.38 13.13 8.46
N PRO A 69 5.55 13.55 7.50
CA PRO A 69 4.71 14.73 7.66
C PRO A 69 3.56 14.48 8.64
N SER A 70 2.87 15.53 9.03
CA SER A 70 1.83 15.50 10.08
C SER A 70 0.60 14.64 9.76
N ASN A 71 0.36 14.31 8.49
CA ASN A 71 -0.71 13.44 8.07
C ASN A 71 -0.36 11.94 8.12
N VAL A 72 0.82 11.57 8.67
CA VAL A 72 1.27 10.19 8.83
C VAL A 72 1.22 9.79 10.31
N GLU A 73 0.55 8.69 10.58
CA GLU A 73 0.49 8.03 11.88
C GLU A 73 1.25 6.70 11.79
N LEU A 74 2.28 6.52 12.64
CA LEU A 74 3.19 5.38 12.61
C LEU A 74 3.07 4.55 13.89
N HIS A 75 2.85 3.25 13.72
CA HIS A 75 2.73 2.27 14.80
C HIS A 75 3.80 1.19 14.71
N LEU A 76 4.47 0.93 15.83
CA LEU A 76 5.33 -0.23 15.97
C LEU A 76 4.46 -1.46 16.31
N VAL A 77 4.67 -2.56 15.59
CA VAL A 77 4.02 -3.84 15.87
C VAL A 77 5.06 -4.91 16.23
N PRO A 78 4.73 -5.85 17.11
CA PRO A 78 5.63 -6.96 17.42
C PRO A 78 5.83 -7.86 16.18
N VAL A 79 7.02 -8.46 16.09
CA VAL A 79 7.39 -9.36 14.98
C VAL A 79 7.65 -10.80 15.46
N ASP A 80 7.43 -11.06 16.75
CA ASP A 80 7.74 -12.34 17.39
C ASP A 80 6.81 -13.46 16.90
N SER A 81 5.57 -13.13 16.57
CA SER A 81 4.60 -14.07 15.98
C SER A 81 3.56 -13.37 15.14
N PRO A 82 2.95 -14.07 14.15
CA PRO A 82 1.85 -13.54 13.36
C PRO A 82 0.68 -13.05 14.21
N SER A 83 0.26 -13.85 15.21
CA SER A 83 -0.87 -13.52 16.07
C SER A 83 -0.64 -12.25 16.88
N ALA A 84 0.55 -12.07 17.47
CA ALA A 84 0.89 -10.87 18.23
C ALA A 84 0.87 -9.61 17.34
N SER A 85 1.33 -9.73 16.10
CA SER A 85 1.28 -8.65 15.12
C SER A 85 -0.16 -8.30 14.73
N VAL A 86 -0.99 -9.29 14.40
CA VAL A 86 -2.41 -9.14 14.07
C VAL A 86 -3.19 -8.52 15.22
N ASP A 87 -2.97 -8.98 16.47
CA ASP A 87 -3.62 -8.44 17.65
C ASP A 87 -3.27 -6.96 17.90
N ALA A 88 -2.00 -6.59 17.68
CA ALA A 88 -1.55 -5.21 17.81
C ALA A 88 -2.21 -4.30 16.75
N VAL A 89 -2.30 -4.77 15.50
CA VAL A 89 -3.00 -4.07 14.41
C VAL A 89 -4.48 -3.89 14.77
N ASN A 90 -5.18 -4.96 15.13
CA ASN A 90 -6.62 -4.93 15.49
C ASN A 90 -6.89 -3.97 16.63
N ARG A 91 -6.02 -3.94 17.65
CA ARG A 91 -6.14 -3.01 18.78
C ARG A 91 -6.10 -1.55 18.34
N VAL A 92 -5.18 -1.20 17.44
CA VAL A 92 -5.09 0.17 16.91
C VAL A 92 -6.32 0.50 16.07
N LEU A 93 -6.73 -0.42 15.19
CA LEU A 93 -7.88 -0.20 14.29
C LEU A 93 -9.21 -0.09 15.07
N SER A 94 -9.42 -0.87 16.14
CA SER A 94 -10.63 -0.84 16.95
C SER A 94 -10.84 0.47 17.73
N LEU A 95 -9.79 1.23 17.96
CA LEU A 95 -9.87 2.54 18.63
C LEU A 95 -10.21 3.70 17.69
N ARG A 96 -10.38 3.43 16.41
CA ARG A 96 -10.63 4.45 15.39
C ARG A 96 -12.13 4.68 15.21
N SER A 97 -12.52 5.95 15.09
CA SER A 97 -13.89 6.33 14.72
C SER A 97 -14.23 6.02 13.26
N GLU A 98 -13.22 6.03 12.39
CA GLU A 98 -13.33 5.69 10.96
C GLU A 98 -12.38 4.53 10.66
N PRO A 99 -12.83 3.27 10.81
CA PRO A 99 -11.98 2.10 10.64
C PRO A 99 -11.73 1.72 9.18
N SER A 100 -12.40 2.35 8.20
CA SER A 100 -12.29 2.02 6.79
C SER A 100 -11.28 2.89 6.07
N PHE A 101 -10.62 2.29 5.04
CA PHE A 101 -9.56 2.93 4.26
C PHE A 101 -9.84 2.79 2.77
N ASP A 102 -9.49 3.83 1.99
CA ASP A 102 -9.64 3.81 0.53
C ASP A 102 -8.53 3.03 -0.16
N VAL A 103 -7.34 3.04 0.42
CA VAL A 103 -6.19 2.28 -0.07
C VAL A 103 -5.58 1.48 1.06
N ILE A 104 -5.35 0.20 0.83
CA ILE A 104 -4.61 -0.65 1.74
C ILE A 104 -3.38 -1.17 1.03
N VAL A 105 -2.24 -1.17 1.71
CA VAL A 105 -0.97 -1.68 1.20
C VAL A 105 -0.49 -2.82 2.09
N ILE A 106 -0.16 -3.96 1.50
CA ILE A 106 0.43 -5.11 2.18
C ILE A 106 1.83 -5.35 1.59
N ASP A 107 2.84 -4.85 2.30
CA ASP A 107 4.26 -4.93 1.91
C ASP A 107 5.19 -5.19 3.11
N GLY A 108 4.66 -5.65 4.22
CA GLY A 108 5.41 -5.93 5.46
C GLY A 108 5.63 -7.42 5.71
N LEU A 109 5.80 -7.77 6.99
CA LEU A 109 5.81 -9.13 7.49
C LEU A 109 4.39 -9.70 7.60
N TRP A 110 4.28 -11.03 7.67
CA TRP A 110 3.03 -11.76 7.95
C TRP A 110 1.91 -11.42 6.97
N ARG A 111 2.23 -11.27 5.69
CA ARG A 111 1.32 -10.78 4.64
C ARG A 111 0.05 -11.62 4.49
N CYS A 112 0.14 -12.94 4.66
CA CYS A 112 -1.01 -13.84 4.55
C CYS A 112 -2.07 -13.55 5.62
N GLU A 113 -1.64 -13.27 6.84
CA GLU A 113 -2.50 -13.03 8.00
C GLU A 113 -3.21 -11.68 7.95
N LEU A 114 -2.75 -10.79 7.06
CA LEU A 114 -3.34 -9.45 6.88
C LEU A 114 -4.50 -9.43 5.88
N ILE A 115 -4.74 -10.53 5.16
CA ILE A 115 -5.78 -10.61 4.14
C ILE A 115 -7.17 -10.32 4.72
N ASP A 116 -7.51 -10.95 5.86
CA ASP A 116 -8.80 -10.79 6.51
C ASP A 116 -9.00 -9.37 7.04
N ILE A 117 -7.98 -8.80 7.65
CA ILE A 117 -8.01 -7.42 8.13
C ILE A 117 -8.21 -6.48 6.95
N ALA A 118 -7.40 -6.59 5.90
CA ALA A 118 -7.48 -5.73 4.73
C ALA A 118 -8.88 -5.79 4.09
N ALA A 119 -9.42 -7.01 3.90
CA ALA A 119 -10.75 -7.19 3.31
C ALA A 119 -11.88 -6.60 4.17
N SER A 120 -11.71 -6.56 5.51
CA SER A 120 -12.73 -6.06 6.43
C SER A 120 -12.73 -4.53 6.59
N VAL A 121 -11.58 -3.87 6.33
CA VAL A 121 -11.43 -2.42 6.55
C VAL A 121 -11.25 -1.62 5.26
N VAL A 122 -11.22 -2.25 4.08
CA VAL A 122 -11.24 -1.52 2.81
C VAL A 122 -12.65 -1.00 2.53
N THR A 123 -12.77 0.24 2.04
CA THR A 123 -14.05 0.79 1.59
C THR A 123 -14.57 0.05 0.35
N ASP A 124 -15.87 0.12 0.07
CA ASP A 124 -16.47 -0.57 -1.09
C ASP A 124 -15.85 -0.15 -2.42
N THR A 125 -15.41 1.11 -2.53
CA THR A 125 -14.75 1.65 -3.72
C THR A 125 -13.22 1.63 -3.63
N GLY A 126 -12.65 1.11 -2.54
CA GLY A 126 -11.22 1.09 -2.27
C GLY A 126 -10.44 0.07 -3.07
N ILE A 127 -9.12 0.09 -2.86
CA ILE A 127 -8.18 -0.86 -3.45
C ILE A 127 -7.26 -1.45 -2.37
N ILE A 128 -6.81 -2.68 -2.60
CA ILE A 128 -5.78 -3.34 -1.80
C ILE A 128 -4.59 -3.62 -2.71
N ILE A 129 -3.42 -3.10 -2.36
CA ILE A 129 -2.17 -3.26 -3.09
C ILE A 129 -1.32 -4.29 -2.34
N CYS A 130 -0.93 -5.35 -3.04
CA CYS A 130 -0.08 -6.41 -2.48
C CYS A 130 1.22 -6.49 -3.28
N ASP A 131 2.34 -6.24 -2.61
CA ASP A 131 3.63 -6.41 -3.25
C ASP A 131 4.17 -7.84 -3.10
N ASN A 132 4.98 -8.32 -4.06
CA ASN A 132 5.40 -9.72 -4.23
C ASN A 132 4.19 -10.68 -4.22
N ALA A 133 3.14 -10.32 -4.95
CA ALA A 133 1.83 -10.95 -4.88
C ALA A 133 1.84 -12.44 -5.26
N GLU A 134 2.86 -12.91 -5.95
CA GLU A 134 3.05 -14.30 -6.33
C GLU A 134 3.31 -15.25 -5.14
N GLY A 135 3.66 -14.75 -3.96
CA GLY A 135 4.24 -15.56 -2.89
C GLY A 135 3.37 -15.82 -1.64
N TYR A 136 2.21 -15.16 -1.46
CA TYR A 136 1.57 -15.06 -0.15
C TYR A 136 0.09 -15.47 -0.09
N GLY A 137 -0.42 -16.22 -1.06
CA GLY A 137 -1.80 -16.70 -1.06
C GLY A 137 -2.86 -15.61 -1.25
N PHE A 138 -2.48 -14.43 -1.71
CA PHE A 138 -3.38 -13.30 -1.93
C PHE A 138 -4.48 -13.62 -2.94
N TYR A 139 -4.15 -14.40 -3.99
CA TYR A 139 -5.07 -14.74 -5.06
C TYR A 139 -6.28 -15.53 -4.57
N GLU A 140 -6.02 -16.57 -3.78
CA GLU A 140 -7.07 -17.37 -3.18
C GLU A 140 -7.79 -16.63 -2.06
N GLY A 141 -7.03 -15.88 -1.26
CA GLY A 141 -7.54 -15.14 -0.12
C GLY A 141 -8.55 -14.07 -0.51
N PHE A 142 -8.20 -13.20 -1.45
CA PHE A 142 -9.08 -12.15 -1.92
C PHE A 142 -10.11 -12.65 -2.94
N GLY A 143 -9.78 -13.66 -3.77
CA GLY A 143 -10.71 -14.26 -4.71
C GLY A 143 -11.95 -14.89 -4.03
N ARG A 144 -11.77 -15.51 -2.85
CA ARG A 144 -12.89 -16.04 -2.05
C ARG A 144 -13.80 -14.95 -1.44
N ARG A 145 -13.44 -13.68 -1.57
CA ARG A 145 -14.13 -12.49 -1.05
C ARG A 145 -14.62 -11.57 -2.16
N ASP A 146 -14.76 -12.10 -3.37
CA ASP A 146 -15.26 -11.39 -4.56
C ASP A 146 -14.46 -10.16 -4.98
N PHE A 147 -13.14 -10.17 -4.72
CA PHE A 147 -12.26 -9.15 -5.26
C PHE A 147 -11.81 -9.52 -6.67
N HIS A 148 -11.89 -8.55 -7.57
CA HIS A 148 -11.21 -8.57 -8.86
C HIS A 148 -9.73 -8.26 -8.68
N ARG A 149 -8.90 -8.58 -9.68
CA ARG A 149 -7.46 -8.40 -9.61
C ARG A 149 -6.90 -7.86 -10.92
N VAL A 150 -5.90 -6.98 -10.79
CA VAL A 150 -4.98 -6.59 -11.88
C VAL A 150 -3.55 -6.78 -11.40
N ASP A 151 -2.73 -7.42 -12.23
CA ASP A 151 -1.35 -7.75 -11.95
C ASP A 151 -0.41 -6.83 -12.73
N PHE A 152 0.59 -6.30 -12.04
CA PHE A 152 1.63 -5.46 -12.58
C PHE A 152 2.98 -6.16 -12.41
N PHE A 153 3.41 -6.87 -13.44
CA PHE A 153 4.68 -7.57 -13.42
C PHE A 153 5.80 -6.70 -14.02
N GLY A 154 6.96 -6.68 -13.36
CA GLY A 154 8.12 -5.95 -13.85
C GLY A 154 9.18 -5.70 -12.79
N ASN A 155 10.13 -4.81 -13.13
CA ASN A 155 11.15 -4.35 -12.18
C ASN A 155 10.58 -3.32 -11.23
N ALA A 156 11.22 -3.19 -10.06
CA ALA A 156 10.89 -2.20 -9.04
C ALA A 156 12.11 -1.38 -8.62
N PRO A 157 11.92 -0.20 -8.01
CA PRO A 157 13.02 0.62 -7.51
C PRO A 157 13.86 -0.14 -6.47
N GLY A 158 15.18 -0.28 -6.74
CA GLY A 158 16.10 -0.92 -5.80
C GLY A 158 16.02 -2.45 -5.72
N VAL A 159 15.21 -3.10 -6.56
CA VAL A 159 15.08 -4.56 -6.64
C VAL A 159 15.67 -5.06 -7.95
N VAL A 160 16.50 -6.12 -7.88
CA VAL A 160 17.22 -6.64 -9.05
C VAL A 160 16.34 -7.55 -9.91
N LEU A 161 15.50 -8.38 -9.26
CA LEU A 161 14.65 -9.33 -9.97
C LEU A 161 13.24 -8.76 -10.16
N PRO A 162 12.63 -8.99 -11.32
CA PRO A 162 11.23 -8.63 -11.54
C PRO A 162 10.33 -9.46 -10.63
N HIS A 163 9.24 -8.87 -10.20
CA HIS A 163 8.19 -9.50 -9.38
C HIS A 163 6.82 -8.93 -9.76
N CYS A 164 5.80 -9.30 -9.02
CA CYS A 164 4.43 -8.85 -9.25
C CYS A 164 3.94 -7.98 -8.08
N THR A 165 3.42 -6.79 -8.41
CA THR A 165 2.56 -6.03 -7.51
C THR A 165 1.13 -6.15 -8.04
N SER A 166 0.20 -6.64 -7.21
CA SER A 166 -1.21 -6.83 -7.60
C SER A 166 -2.12 -5.84 -6.89
N ILE A 167 -3.13 -5.38 -7.59
CA ILE A 167 -4.21 -4.56 -7.03
C ILE A 167 -5.50 -5.38 -7.01
N PHE A 168 -6.08 -5.52 -5.82
CA PHE A 168 -7.37 -6.14 -5.61
C PHE A 168 -8.43 -5.07 -5.35
N PHE A 169 -9.62 -5.24 -5.92
CA PHE A 169 -10.69 -4.24 -5.89
C PHE A 169 -12.06 -4.84 -6.13
N ARG A 170 -13.13 -4.12 -5.79
CA ARG A 170 -14.51 -4.45 -6.16
C ARG A 170 -15.00 -3.58 -7.32
N PRO A 171 -16.07 -4.01 -8.05
CA PRO A 171 -16.70 -3.17 -9.06
C PRO A 171 -17.06 -1.79 -8.50
N GLY A 172 -16.83 -0.73 -9.27
CA GLY A 172 -17.02 0.65 -8.82
C GLY A 172 -15.83 1.25 -8.08
N SER A 173 -14.69 0.56 -8.04
CA SER A 173 -13.47 1.10 -7.43
C SER A 173 -13.02 2.40 -8.07
N PHE A 174 -12.70 3.38 -7.23
CA PHE A 174 -12.25 4.70 -7.67
C PHE A 174 -11.01 4.66 -8.58
N ALA A 175 -10.13 3.67 -8.39
CA ALA A 175 -8.87 3.59 -9.11
C ALA A 175 -9.03 3.18 -10.59
N PHE A 176 -10.18 2.61 -10.93
CA PHE A 176 -10.51 2.12 -12.28
C PHE A 176 -11.61 2.93 -12.96
N ASP A 177 -11.85 4.18 -12.50
CA ASP A 177 -12.77 5.09 -13.15
C ASP A 177 -12.25 5.45 -14.55
N SER A 178 -13.14 5.38 -15.55
CA SER A 178 -12.84 5.71 -16.95
C SER A 178 -12.50 7.19 -17.19
N GLN A 179 -12.76 8.06 -16.21
CA GLN A 179 -12.44 9.49 -16.29
C GLN A 179 -10.94 9.78 -16.13
N TYR A 180 -10.14 8.84 -15.65
CA TYR A 180 -8.70 9.06 -15.58
C TYR A 180 -8.07 9.09 -16.97
N PRO A 181 -7.18 10.07 -17.22
CA PRO A 181 -6.53 10.18 -18.53
C PRO A 181 -5.62 8.97 -18.80
N ILE A 182 -5.56 8.57 -20.05
CA ILE A 182 -4.55 7.62 -20.50
C ILE A 182 -3.18 8.30 -20.43
N PRO A 183 -2.17 7.69 -19.80
CA PRO A 183 -0.83 8.23 -19.77
C PRO A 183 -0.29 8.43 -21.20
N VAL A 184 0.18 9.63 -21.48
CA VAL A 184 0.78 9.96 -22.79
C VAL A 184 2.30 10.04 -22.60
N VAL A 185 3.03 9.32 -23.41
CA VAL A 185 4.50 9.49 -23.51
C VAL A 185 4.74 10.87 -24.13
N ALA A 186 5.47 11.74 -23.43
CA ALA A 186 5.94 12.98 -24.03
C ALA A 186 6.78 12.62 -25.27
N ARG A 187 6.29 12.97 -26.45
CA ARG A 187 7.12 12.91 -27.66
C ARG A 187 8.11 14.05 -27.51
N GLU A 188 9.39 13.73 -27.41
CA GLU A 188 10.43 14.73 -27.62
C GLU A 188 10.26 15.22 -29.05
N SER A 189 9.94 16.50 -29.16
CA SER A 189 9.86 17.22 -30.42
C SER A 189 11.24 17.67 -30.87
#